data_172238fd3122daf0fa24c1980153a0a5
#
_entry.id   172238fd3122daf0fa24c1980153a0a5
#
_cell.length_a   1.000
_cell.length_b   1.000
_cell.length_c   1.000
_cell.angle_alpha   90.00
_cell.angle_beta   90.00
_cell.angle_gamma   90.00
#
_symmetry.space_group_name_H-M   'P 1'
#
loop_
_entity.id
_entity.type
_entity.pdbx_description
1 polymer ?
#
loop_
_entity_poly.entity_id
_entity_poly.type
_entity_poly.pdbx_seq_one_letter_code
_entity_poly.pdbx_strand_id
1 'polypeptide(L)'
;MQHLRNNFVLEVYETHSRILLEHGDLNEFNQCQTMIRSLTSLEGSNGTITTKTSKRNVLRQSKKTEDEFLAYRLLYDVVQNSWCDLKVNIASEKISMDTSTSRTTDERNQVSITRGSSVRHALKVVKAIIHDDYIKFFTLYESAPHMSAYLMDYLVRRVRNRAFATLMNAYRPTISAERIREILSFRDLEEARQFLKKKGAIFLKDRENPSFWVDCKATYMSYLKSNN
;
A
#
# COMPACT_ATOMS: atom_id res chain seq x y z
N MET A 1 -28.36 -11.41 -19.07
CA MET A 1 -27.12 -10.60 -19.00
C MET A 1 -26.41 -10.68 -20.33
N GLN A 2 -26.16 -9.53 -20.99
CA GLN A 2 -25.39 -9.50 -22.22
C GLN A 2 -23.91 -9.69 -21.88
N HIS A 3 -23.31 -10.80 -22.31
CA HIS A 3 -21.88 -11.07 -22.13
C HIS A 3 -21.04 -10.30 -23.16
N LEU A 4 -21.15 -8.98 -23.15
CA LEU A 4 -20.31 -8.10 -23.96
C LEU A 4 -18.89 -8.11 -23.38
N ARG A 5 -17.93 -8.58 -24.17
CA ARG A 5 -16.50 -8.64 -23.82
C ARG A 5 -15.73 -7.78 -24.80
N ASN A 6 -15.63 -6.49 -24.51
CA ASN A 6 -14.92 -5.52 -25.34
C ASN A 6 -14.20 -4.48 -24.46
N ASN A 7 -13.32 -3.70 -25.06
CA ASN A 7 -12.55 -2.66 -24.37
C ASN A 7 -13.42 -1.65 -23.60
N PHE A 8 -14.63 -1.38 -24.08
CA PHE A 8 -15.56 -0.49 -23.41
C PHE A 8 -16.01 -1.06 -22.05
N VAL A 9 -16.29 -2.36 -22.00
CA VAL A 9 -16.67 -3.02 -20.73
C VAL A 9 -15.51 -3.02 -19.74
N LEU A 10 -14.28 -3.20 -20.21
CA LEU A 10 -13.08 -3.10 -19.38
C LEU A 10 -12.95 -1.69 -18.77
N GLU A 11 -13.08 -0.65 -19.60
CA GLU A 11 -13.02 0.76 -19.15
C GLU A 11 -14.12 1.10 -18.12
N VAL A 12 -15.33 0.54 -18.29
CA VAL A 12 -16.42 0.70 -17.32
C VAL A 12 -16.04 0.07 -15.97
N TYR A 13 -15.51 -1.17 -15.95
CA TYR A 13 -15.09 -1.80 -14.69
C TYR A 13 -13.89 -1.10 -14.03
N GLU A 14 -12.94 -0.61 -14.83
CA GLU A 14 -11.82 0.19 -14.35
C GLU A 14 -12.30 1.49 -13.67
N THR A 15 -13.19 2.21 -14.33
CA THR A 15 -13.77 3.45 -13.80
C THR A 15 -14.58 3.18 -12.53
N HIS A 16 -15.42 2.14 -12.56
CA HIS A 16 -16.20 1.73 -11.40
C HIS A 16 -15.31 1.35 -10.22
N SER A 17 -14.24 0.57 -10.46
CA SER A 17 -13.27 0.22 -9.42
C SER A 17 -12.64 1.44 -8.75
N ARG A 18 -12.30 2.49 -9.52
CA ARG A 18 -11.75 3.73 -8.95
C ARG A 18 -12.78 4.46 -8.07
N ILE A 19 -14.03 4.54 -8.53
CA ILE A 19 -15.13 5.12 -7.75
C ILE A 19 -15.33 4.34 -6.44
N LEU A 20 -15.29 3.01 -6.48
CA LEU A 20 -15.47 2.17 -5.30
C LEU A 20 -14.33 2.33 -4.28
N LEU A 21 -13.08 2.53 -4.73
CA LEU A 21 -11.97 2.87 -3.85
C LEU A 21 -12.20 4.21 -3.13
N GLU A 22 -12.67 5.21 -3.85
CA GLU A 22 -12.98 6.53 -3.29
C GLU A 22 -14.11 6.47 -2.25
N HIS A 23 -15.11 5.62 -2.48
CA HIS A 23 -16.24 5.42 -1.55
C HIS A 23 -15.95 4.38 -0.46
N GLY A 24 -14.83 3.66 -0.54
CA GLY A 24 -14.42 2.68 0.46
C GLY A 24 -15.18 1.34 0.40
N ASP A 25 -15.88 1.03 -0.68
CA ASP A 25 -16.53 -0.27 -0.86
C ASP A 25 -15.55 -1.31 -1.41
N LEU A 26 -14.81 -1.93 -0.50
CA LEU A 26 -13.82 -2.95 -0.84
C LEU A 26 -14.42 -4.27 -1.32
N ASN A 27 -15.69 -4.57 -0.99
CA ASN A 27 -16.32 -5.81 -1.41
C ASN A 27 -16.66 -5.76 -2.89
N GLU A 28 -17.34 -4.71 -3.31
CA GLU A 28 -17.67 -4.49 -4.72
C GLU A 28 -16.41 -4.24 -5.57
N PHE A 29 -15.43 -3.51 -5.00
CA PHE A 29 -14.12 -3.34 -5.62
C PHE A 29 -13.46 -4.68 -5.95
N ASN A 30 -13.49 -5.67 -5.05
CA ASN A 30 -12.92 -6.99 -5.30
C ASN A 30 -13.64 -7.75 -6.42
N GLN A 31 -14.97 -7.60 -6.53
CA GLN A 31 -15.74 -8.17 -7.64
C GLN A 31 -15.30 -7.53 -8.98
N CYS A 32 -15.18 -6.22 -9.02
CA CYS A 32 -14.70 -5.50 -10.21
C CYS A 32 -13.27 -5.92 -10.59
N GLN A 33 -12.36 -6.10 -9.64
CA GLN A 33 -11.01 -6.61 -9.86
C GLN A 33 -11.01 -8.00 -10.51
N THR A 34 -11.91 -8.88 -10.08
CA THR A 34 -12.05 -10.22 -10.64
C THR A 34 -12.54 -10.17 -12.09
N MET A 35 -13.49 -9.27 -12.40
CA MET A 35 -13.97 -9.05 -13.76
C MET A 35 -12.90 -8.47 -14.66
N ILE A 36 -12.16 -7.46 -14.21
CA ILE A 36 -11.02 -6.88 -14.95
C ILE A 36 -10.01 -7.98 -15.31
N ARG A 37 -9.64 -8.83 -14.34
CA ARG A 37 -8.71 -9.94 -14.59
C ARG A 37 -9.22 -10.93 -15.63
N SER A 38 -10.51 -11.29 -15.58
CA SER A 38 -11.10 -12.21 -16.55
C SER A 38 -11.12 -11.63 -17.95
N LEU A 39 -11.36 -10.33 -18.10
CA LEU A 39 -11.37 -9.63 -19.39
C LEU A 39 -9.95 -9.51 -19.98
N THR A 40 -8.96 -9.10 -19.18
CA THR A 40 -7.57 -8.94 -19.64
C THR A 40 -6.93 -10.28 -20.02
N SER A 41 -7.25 -11.38 -19.31
CA SER A 41 -6.74 -12.72 -19.65
C SER A 41 -7.21 -13.23 -21.00
N LEU A 42 -8.37 -12.78 -21.49
CA LEU A 42 -8.96 -13.17 -22.77
C LEU A 42 -8.45 -12.35 -23.96
N GLU A 43 -8.01 -11.11 -23.73
CA GLU A 43 -7.46 -10.25 -24.79
C GLU A 43 -6.09 -10.75 -25.29
N GLY A 44 -5.34 -11.45 -24.46
CA GLY A 44 -4.07 -12.07 -24.84
C GLY A 44 -4.17 -13.14 -25.91
N SER A 45 -5.38 -13.67 -26.20
CA SER A 45 -5.61 -14.75 -27.16
C SER A 45 -6.24 -14.32 -28.47
N ASN A 46 -6.79 -13.11 -28.59
CA ASN A 46 -7.46 -12.63 -29.79
C ASN A 46 -6.77 -11.39 -30.39
N GLY A 47 -5.80 -11.63 -31.29
CA GLY A 47 -5.11 -10.59 -32.04
C GLY A 47 -6.03 -9.89 -33.06
N THR A 48 -6.68 -8.80 -32.68
CA THR A 48 -7.46 -7.97 -33.59
C THR A 48 -6.57 -7.01 -34.39
N ILE A 49 -6.73 -7.00 -35.69
CA ILE A 49 -5.93 -6.28 -36.67
C ILE A 49 -6.29 -4.78 -36.67
N THR A 50 -5.38 -3.93 -36.21
CA THR A 50 -5.46 -2.47 -36.37
C THR A 50 -4.09 -1.84 -36.68
N THR A 51 -4.07 -0.70 -37.37
CA THR A 51 -2.90 -0.03 -37.98
C THR A 51 -1.74 0.28 -37.01
N LYS A 52 -0.49 0.20 -37.51
CA LYS A 52 0.77 0.14 -36.73
C LYS A 52 1.06 1.33 -35.79
N THR A 53 0.56 2.52 -36.03
CA THR A 53 0.88 3.72 -35.24
C THR A 53 -0.10 3.93 -34.06
N SER A 54 -1.38 3.64 -34.27
CA SER A 54 -2.40 3.68 -33.23
C SER A 54 -2.19 2.56 -32.19
N LYS A 55 -1.68 1.40 -32.64
CA LYS A 55 -1.36 0.25 -31.77
C LYS A 55 -0.35 0.55 -30.64
N ARG A 56 0.68 1.36 -30.91
CA ARG A 56 1.71 1.63 -29.90
C ARG A 56 1.18 2.45 -28.72
N ASN A 57 0.34 3.41 -28.97
CA ASN A 57 -0.23 4.26 -27.92
C ASN A 57 -1.32 3.53 -27.13
N VAL A 58 -2.17 2.76 -27.79
CA VAL A 58 -3.19 1.91 -27.15
C VAL A 58 -2.53 0.82 -26.28
N LEU A 59 -1.52 0.11 -26.81
CA LEU A 59 -0.74 -0.89 -26.05
C LEU A 59 0.00 -0.29 -24.85
N ARG A 60 0.48 0.94 -24.96
CA ARG A 60 1.16 1.63 -23.84
C ARG A 60 0.18 2.05 -22.77
N GLN A 61 -1.03 2.46 -23.16
CA GLN A 61 -2.10 2.82 -22.23
C GLN A 61 -2.63 1.57 -21.50
N SER A 62 -2.94 0.51 -22.23
CA SER A 62 -3.37 -0.78 -21.66
C SER A 62 -2.37 -1.32 -20.64
N LYS A 63 -1.08 -1.33 -20.95
CA LYS A 63 -0.04 -1.77 -20.00
C LYS A 63 0.05 -0.92 -18.74
N LYS A 64 -0.21 0.39 -18.81
CA LYS A 64 -0.23 1.24 -17.63
C LYS A 64 -1.41 0.92 -16.72
N THR A 65 -2.57 0.67 -17.31
CA THR A 65 -3.78 0.32 -16.58
C THR A 65 -3.67 -1.08 -15.96
N GLU A 66 -3.11 -2.04 -16.66
CA GLU A 66 -2.79 -3.37 -16.11
C GLU A 66 -1.85 -3.27 -14.90
N ASP A 67 -0.80 -2.44 -14.99
CA ASP A 67 0.14 -2.19 -13.90
C ASP A 67 -0.54 -1.53 -12.69
N GLU A 68 -1.43 -0.58 -12.93
CA GLU A 68 -2.23 0.06 -11.89
C GLU A 68 -3.11 -0.96 -11.15
N PHE A 69 -3.91 -1.75 -11.88
CA PHE A 69 -4.84 -2.70 -11.27
C PHE A 69 -4.13 -3.90 -10.63
N LEU A 70 -2.98 -4.29 -11.13
CA LEU A 70 -2.12 -5.27 -10.47
C LEU A 70 -1.58 -4.74 -9.15
N ALA A 71 -1.14 -3.48 -9.10
CA ALA A 71 -0.71 -2.83 -7.86
C ALA A 71 -1.84 -2.77 -6.82
N TYR A 72 -3.05 -2.44 -7.24
CA TYR A 72 -4.22 -2.43 -6.35
C TYR A 72 -4.52 -3.83 -5.78
N ARG A 73 -4.39 -4.87 -6.58
CA ARG A 73 -4.59 -6.25 -6.11
C ARG A 73 -3.59 -6.63 -5.04
N LEU A 74 -2.30 -6.35 -5.25
CA LEU A 74 -1.26 -6.63 -4.26
C LEU A 74 -1.51 -5.88 -2.94
N LEU A 75 -1.94 -4.62 -3.02
CA LEU A 75 -2.29 -3.85 -1.82
C LEU A 75 -3.56 -4.38 -1.15
N TYR A 76 -4.58 -4.76 -1.92
CA TYR A 76 -5.80 -5.35 -1.40
C TYR A 76 -5.53 -6.66 -0.64
N ASP A 77 -4.69 -7.55 -1.17
CA ASP A 77 -4.29 -8.79 -0.48
C ASP A 77 -3.66 -8.50 0.88
N VAL A 78 -2.84 -7.44 0.97
CA VAL A 78 -2.23 -6.99 2.25
C VAL A 78 -3.29 -6.40 3.19
N VAL A 79 -4.25 -5.64 2.68
CA VAL A 79 -5.36 -5.09 3.47
C VAL A 79 -6.17 -6.23 4.09
N GLN A 80 -6.50 -7.25 3.31
CA GLN A 80 -7.24 -8.43 3.75
C GLN A 80 -6.40 -9.40 4.59
N ASN A 81 -5.09 -9.15 4.72
CA ASN A 81 -4.14 -10.06 5.38
C ASN A 81 -4.03 -11.43 4.71
N SER A 82 -4.34 -11.52 3.41
CA SER A 82 -4.33 -12.74 2.60
C SER A 82 -2.93 -13.00 2.02
N TRP A 83 -1.99 -13.40 2.86
CA TRP A 83 -0.59 -13.62 2.46
C TRP A 83 -0.41 -14.76 1.45
N CYS A 84 -1.33 -15.75 1.43
CA CYS A 84 -1.31 -16.82 0.46
C CYS A 84 -1.66 -16.31 -0.93
N ASP A 85 -2.73 -15.52 -1.05
CA ASP A 85 -3.16 -14.93 -2.32
C ASP A 85 -2.12 -13.96 -2.86
N LEU A 86 -1.53 -13.15 -1.98
CA LEU A 86 -0.42 -12.25 -2.33
C LEU A 86 0.75 -13.03 -2.96
N LYS A 87 1.17 -14.15 -2.35
CA LYS A 87 2.26 -15.00 -2.89
C LYS A 87 1.89 -15.58 -4.26
N VAL A 88 0.66 -16.07 -4.40
CA VAL A 88 0.15 -16.60 -5.68
C VAL A 88 0.12 -15.51 -6.74
N ASN A 89 -0.37 -14.32 -6.43
CA ASN A 89 -0.41 -13.19 -7.37
C ASN A 89 0.99 -12.74 -7.79
N ILE A 90 1.95 -12.68 -6.87
CA ILE A 90 3.34 -12.36 -7.18
C ILE A 90 3.97 -13.43 -8.08
N ALA A 91 3.75 -14.71 -7.78
CA ALA A 91 4.30 -15.82 -8.54
C ALA A 91 3.68 -15.95 -9.94
N SER A 92 2.35 -15.83 -10.07
CA SER A 92 1.65 -15.93 -11.36
C SER A 92 2.08 -14.83 -12.33
N GLU A 93 2.39 -13.65 -11.82
CA GLU A 93 2.83 -12.51 -12.62
C GLU A 93 4.36 -12.46 -12.79
N LYS A 94 5.10 -13.47 -12.33
CA LYS A 94 6.58 -13.56 -12.41
C LYS A 94 7.27 -12.29 -11.91
N ILE A 95 6.76 -11.72 -10.82
CA ILE A 95 7.30 -10.50 -10.24
C ILE A 95 8.48 -10.83 -9.34
N SER A 96 9.65 -10.20 -9.58
CA SER A 96 10.77 -10.28 -8.65
C SER A 96 10.58 -9.31 -7.49
N MET A 97 10.73 -9.79 -6.26
CA MET A 97 10.70 -8.96 -5.05
C MET A 97 11.99 -8.14 -4.86
N ASP A 98 13.03 -8.41 -5.67
CA ASP A 98 14.29 -7.69 -5.60
C ASP A 98 14.15 -6.31 -6.24
N THR A 99 14.00 -5.30 -5.39
CA THR A 99 13.96 -3.88 -5.79
C THR A 99 15.36 -3.26 -5.85
N SER A 100 16.42 -4.05 -5.77
CA SER A 100 17.79 -3.57 -5.88
C SER A 100 18.09 -3.23 -7.34
N THR A 101 18.29 -1.95 -7.58
CA THR A 101 18.82 -1.38 -8.82
C THR A 101 20.30 -1.78 -8.99
N SER A 102 20.59 -3.02 -9.26
CA SER A 102 21.89 -3.40 -9.76
C SER A 102 21.79 -3.57 -11.27
N ARG A 103 22.27 -2.55 -11.99
CA ARG A 103 22.71 -2.69 -13.37
C ARG A 103 23.85 -3.68 -13.37
N THR A 104 23.57 -4.94 -13.47
CA THR A 104 24.58 -5.93 -13.89
C THR A 104 24.18 -6.42 -15.26
N THR A 105 25.02 -6.06 -16.20
CA THR A 105 25.09 -6.55 -17.57
C THR A 105 25.40 -8.04 -17.55
N ASP A 106 24.35 -8.87 -17.51
CA ASP A 106 24.44 -10.26 -17.96
C ASP A 106 23.17 -10.58 -18.74
N GLU A 107 23.26 -10.28 -20.02
CA GLU A 107 22.28 -10.58 -21.07
C GLU A 107 22.35 -12.06 -21.44
N ARG A 108 21.90 -12.96 -20.60
CA ARG A 108 21.44 -14.28 -21.07
C ARG A 108 20.54 -14.94 -20.02
N ASN A 109 19.22 -14.98 -20.30
CA ASN A 109 18.19 -15.82 -19.65
C ASN A 109 17.50 -15.32 -18.37
N GLN A 110 17.35 -14.02 -18.14
CA GLN A 110 16.26 -13.57 -17.25
C GLN A 110 15.39 -12.57 -18.01
N VAL A 111 14.21 -13.02 -18.45
CA VAL A 111 13.12 -12.15 -18.83
C VAL A 111 12.57 -11.55 -17.53
N SER A 112 13.30 -10.62 -16.94
CA SER A 112 12.76 -9.77 -15.90
C SER A 112 11.77 -8.84 -16.59
N ILE A 113 10.48 -9.15 -16.52
CA ILE A 113 9.43 -8.29 -16.99
C ILE A 113 9.57 -6.99 -16.19
N THR A 114 10.01 -5.92 -16.85
CA THR A 114 10.14 -4.59 -16.23
C THR A 114 8.73 -4.10 -15.93
N ARG A 115 8.23 -4.40 -14.74
CA ARG A 115 6.93 -3.93 -14.25
C ARG A 115 6.94 -2.42 -14.09
N GLY A 116 5.79 -1.78 -14.26
CA GLY A 116 5.62 -0.35 -14.16
C GLY A 116 5.86 0.19 -12.74
N SER A 117 5.78 1.49 -12.63
CA SER A 117 6.07 2.20 -11.37
C SER A 117 5.09 1.85 -10.25
N SER A 118 3.81 1.59 -10.58
CA SER A 118 2.75 1.30 -9.61
C SER A 118 2.95 -0.04 -8.92
N VAL A 119 3.27 -1.10 -9.66
CA VAL A 119 3.59 -2.42 -9.08
C VAL A 119 4.85 -2.35 -8.22
N ARG A 120 5.91 -1.67 -8.70
CA ARG A 120 7.13 -1.50 -7.90
C ARG A 120 6.87 -0.74 -6.59
N HIS A 121 6.00 0.26 -6.62
CA HIS A 121 5.57 0.96 -5.42
C HIS A 121 4.81 0.02 -4.47
N ALA A 122 3.81 -0.70 -4.96
CA ALA A 122 3.05 -1.67 -4.16
C ALA A 122 3.95 -2.73 -3.50
N LEU A 123 4.94 -3.27 -4.22
CA LEU A 123 5.91 -4.21 -3.66
C LEU A 123 6.79 -3.60 -2.56
N LYS A 124 7.17 -2.32 -2.70
CA LYS A 124 7.90 -1.61 -1.63
C LYS A 124 7.01 -1.46 -0.39
N VAL A 125 5.73 -1.16 -0.56
CA VAL A 125 4.76 -1.10 0.55
C VAL A 125 4.60 -2.47 1.22
N VAL A 126 4.42 -3.54 0.44
CA VAL A 126 4.39 -4.93 0.95
C VAL A 126 5.63 -5.23 1.77
N LYS A 127 6.82 -4.91 1.24
CA LYS A 127 8.10 -5.12 1.94
C LYS A 127 8.18 -4.33 3.24
N ALA A 128 7.76 -3.05 3.23
CA ALA A 128 7.73 -2.22 4.43
C ALA A 128 6.83 -2.81 5.53
N ILE A 129 5.67 -3.37 5.16
CA ILE A 129 4.75 -4.01 6.11
C ILE A 129 5.30 -5.33 6.66
N ILE A 130 5.95 -6.14 5.82
CA ILE A 130 6.56 -7.42 6.25
C ILE A 130 7.69 -7.16 7.27
N HIS A 131 8.48 -6.10 7.06
CA HIS A 131 9.59 -5.75 7.93
C HIS A 131 9.22 -4.80 9.09
N ASP A 132 7.93 -4.45 9.24
CA ASP A 132 7.44 -3.46 10.19
C ASP A 132 8.17 -2.09 10.09
N ASP A 133 8.62 -1.73 8.87
CA ASP A 133 9.29 -0.47 8.57
C ASP A 133 8.24 0.64 8.37
N TYR A 134 7.77 1.19 9.49
CA TYR A 134 6.75 2.23 9.51
C TYR A 134 7.23 3.55 8.87
N ILE A 135 8.51 3.90 8.99
CA ILE A 135 9.06 5.13 8.39
C ILE A 135 8.93 5.05 6.87
N LYS A 136 9.39 3.94 6.30
CA LYS A 136 9.30 3.71 4.86
C LYS A 136 7.86 3.59 4.37
N PHE A 137 6.98 2.98 5.18
CA PHE A 137 5.55 2.91 4.86
C PHE A 137 4.94 4.30 4.70
N PHE A 138 5.15 5.23 5.64
CA PHE A 138 4.59 6.58 5.55
C PHE A 138 5.23 7.41 4.43
N THR A 139 6.53 7.27 4.16
CA THR A 139 7.17 7.89 2.98
C THR A 139 6.54 7.40 1.67
N LEU A 140 6.23 6.11 1.58
CA LEU A 140 5.55 5.55 0.41
C LEU A 140 4.08 5.97 0.34
N TYR A 141 3.42 6.13 1.48
CA TYR A 141 2.04 6.60 1.54
C TYR A 141 1.89 8.02 0.96
N GLU A 142 2.79 8.93 1.28
CA GLU A 142 2.81 10.30 0.73
C GLU A 142 3.06 10.34 -0.79
N SER A 143 3.79 9.37 -1.32
CA SER A 143 4.14 9.27 -2.74
C SER A 143 3.31 8.23 -3.50
N ALA A 144 2.16 7.81 -2.96
CA ALA A 144 1.33 6.75 -3.51
C ALA A 144 0.81 7.10 -4.92
N PRO A 145 1.06 6.25 -5.93
CA PRO A 145 0.59 6.51 -7.29
C PRO A 145 -0.91 6.21 -7.42
N HIS A 146 -1.57 6.95 -8.29
CA HIS A 146 -2.99 6.80 -8.59
C HIS A 146 -3.85 6.75 -7.32
N MET A 147 -4.75 5.77 -7.22
CA MET A 147 -5.64 5.61 -6.08
C MET A 147 -5.11 4.62 -5.01
N SER A 148 -3.81 4.27 -5.06
CA SER A 148 -3.19 3.34 -4.11
C SER A 148 -3.29 3.84 -2.65
N ALA A 149 -3.31 5.16 -2.43
CA ALA A 149 -3.47 5.77 -1.12
C ALA A 149 -4.74 5.30 -0.40
N TYR A 150 -5.87 5.19 -1.10
CA TYR A 150 -7.13 4.73 -0.51
C TYR A 150 -7.04 3.31 0.06
N LEU A 151 -6.30 2.41 -0.60
CA LEU A 151 -6.03 1.07 -0.05
C LEU A 151 -5.06 1.13 1.13
N MET A 152 -4.05 2.00 1.05
CA MET A 152 -3.09 2.17 2.13
C MET A 152 -3.71 2.77 3.39
N ASP A 153 -4.77 3.57 3.29
CA ASP A 153 -5.51 4.13 4.44
C ASP A 153 -5.98 3.03 5.41
N TYR A 154 -6.45 1.90 4.88
CA TYR A 154 -6.83 0.74 5.71
C TYR A 154 -5.64 0.15 6.49
N LEU A 155 -4.42 0.35 6.00
CA LEU A 155 -3.20 -0.13 6.64
C LEU A 155 -2.63 0.83 7.69
N VAL A 156 -2.90 2.13 7.56
CA VAL A 156 -2.37 3.19 8.43
C VAL A 156 -2.59 2.87 9.91
N ARG A 157 -3.82 2.51 10.29
CA ARG A 157 -4.14 2.18 11.70
C ARG A 157 -3.33 0.97 12.19
N ARG A 158 -3.17 -0.06 11.36
CA ARG A 158 -2.40 -1.26 11.71
C ARG A 158 -0.92 -0.94 11.89
N VAL A 159 -0.35 -0.15 10.97
CA VAL A 159 1.04 0.27 11.03
C VAL A 159 1.30 1.17 12.23
N ARG A 160 0.46 2.18 12.50
CA ARG A 160 0.56 3.04 13.69
C ARG A 160 0.51 2.23 14.98
N ASN A 161 -0.35 1.23 15.06
CA ASN A 161 -0.46 0.37 16.25
C ASN A 161 0.82 -0.45 16.51
N ARG A 162 1.43 -1.01 15.46
CA ARG A 162 2.69 -1.76 15.57
C ARG A 162 3.87 -0.84 15.88
N ALA A 163 3.95 0.30 15.21
CA ALA A 163 5.00 1.29 15.39
C ALA A 163 5.03 1.84 16.83
N PHE A 164 3.88 1.95 17.51
CA PHE A 164 3.81 2.50 18.86
C PHE A 164 4.74 1.80 19.85
N ALA A 165 4.68 0.48 19.93
CA ALA A 165 5.54 -0.30 20.84
C ALA A 165 7.02 -0.13 20.51
N THR A 166 7.36 -0.16 19.22
CA THR A 166 8.72 0.04 18.72
C THR A 166 9.24 1.43 19.07
N LEU A 167 8.43 2.47 18.85
CA LEU A 167 8.78 3.86 19.22
C LEU A 167 9.02 4.02 20.72
N MET A 168 8.12 3.50 21.57
CA MET A 168 8.28 3.60 23.02
C MET A 168 9.52 2.85 23.52
N ASN A 169 9.94 1.81 22.82
CA ASN A 169 11.17 1.10 23.16
C ASN A 169 12.44 1.80 22.65
N ALA A 170 12.39 2.40 21.46
CA ALA A 170 13.54 3.00 20.80
C ALA A 170 13.90 4.39 21.33
N TYR A 171 12.91 5.23 21.68
CA TYR A 171 13.10 6.63 22.05
C TYR A 171 13.13 6.85 23.57
N ARG A 172 13.88 6.03 24.28
CA ARG A 172 14.04 6.23 25.74
C ARG A 172 15.03 7.36 26.03
N PRO A 173 14.79 8.21 27.03
CA PRO A 173 13.71 8.11 28.03
C PRO A 173 12.40 8.74 27.59
N THR A 174 12.42 9.76 26.74
CA THR A 174 11.24 10.56 26.40
C THR A 174 11.22 10.92 24.91
N ILE A 175 10.02 11.14 24.37
CA ILE A 175 9.79 11.64 23.01
C ILE A 175 8.70 12.70 23.02
N SER A 176 8.81 13.73 22.18
CA SER A 176 7.75 14.74 22.03
C SER A 176 6.60 14.20 21.16
N ALA A 177 5.37 14.59 21.50
CA ALA A 177 4.20 14.24 20.68
C ALA A 177 4.30 14.81 19.24
N GLU A 178 4.97 15.95 19.09
CA GLU A 178 5.28 16.54 17.78
C GLU A 178 6.13 15.58 16.92
N ARG A 179 7.18 15.02 17.50
CA ARG A 179 8.04 14.06 16.81
C ARG A 179 7.28 12.79 16.44
N ILE A 180 6.36 12.32 17.30
CA ILE A 180 5.50 11.18 16.99
C ILE A 180 4.53 11.53 15.84
N ARG A 181 3.97 12.75 15.83
CA ARG A 181 3.13 13.26 14.73
C ARG A 181 3.87 13.16 13.40
N GLU A 182 5.10 13.65 13.34
CA GLU A 182 5.92 13.60 12.12
C GLU A 182 6.22 12.16 11.67
N ILE A 183 6.71 11.32 12.59
CA ILE A 183 7.12 9.94 12.28
C ILE A 183 5.95 9.07 11.81
N LEU A 184 4.77 9.23 12.41
CA LEU A 184 3.59 8.43 12.09
C LEU A 184 2.61 9.14 11.13
N SER A 185 3.04 10.27 10.54
CA SER A 185 2.27 11.07 9.58
C SER A 185 0.83 11.32 10.06
N PHE A 186 0.68 11.83 11.28
CA PHE A 186 -0.61 12.32 11.75
C PHE A 186 -0.89 13.70 11.14
N ARG A 187 -2.15 13.95 10.82
CA ARG A 187 -2.61 15.19 10.22
C ARG A 187 -2.30 16.40 11.11
N ASP A 188 -2.62 16.27 12.38
CA ASP A 188 -2.41 17.32 13.38
C ASP A 188 -1.93 16.73 14.72
N LEU A 189 -1.51 17.63 15.60
CA LEU A 189 -0.98 17.25 16.91
C LEU A 189 -2.09 16.67 17.82
N GLU A 190 -3.33 17.10 17.63
CA GLU A 190 -4.45 16.61 18.43
C GLU A 190 -4.81 15.17 18.09
N GLU A 191 -4.78 14.80 16.80
CA GLU A 191 -4.94 13.39 16.38
C GLU A 191 -3.86 12.50 17.00
N ALA A 192 -2.60 12.95 16.98
CA ALA A 192 -1.49 12.24 17.59
C ALA A 192 -1.69 12.07 19.11
N ARG A 193 -2.15 13.11 19.81
CA ARG A 193 -2.45 13.07 21.24
C ARG A 193 -3.58 12.10 21.57
N GLN A 194 -4.66 12.13 20.81
CA GLN A 194 -5.80 11.22 21.00
C GLN A 194 -5.36 9.77 20.81
N PHE A 195 -4.54 9.51 19.79
CA PHE A 195 -3.95 8.20 19.58
C PHE A 195 -3.09 7.77 20.77
N LEU A 196 -2.20 8.63 21.27
CA LEU A 196 -1.33 8.36 22.40
C LEU A 196 -2.14 8.12 23.69
N LYS A 197 -3.15 8.95 23.98
CA LYS A 197 -4.06 8.74 25.11
C LYS A 197 -4.78 7.39 25.02
N LYS A 198 -5.30 7.06 23.83
CA LYS A 198 -5.97 5.77 23.59
C LYS A 198 -5.04 4.57 23.78
N LYS A 199 -3.74 4.75 23.55
CA LYS A 199 -2.70 3.74 23.80
C LYS A 199 -2.19 3.69 25.24
N GLY A 200 -2.71 4.54 26.12
CA GLY A 200 -2.29 4.59 27.51
C GLY A 200 -0.91 5.24 27.71
N ALA A 201 -0.52 6.15 26.81
CA ALA A 201 0.75 6.87 26.95
C ALA A 201 0.76 7.76 28.20
N ILE A 202 1.88 7.73 28.93
CA ILE A 202 2.11 8.53 30.13
C ILE A 202 2.82 9.81 29.72
N PHE A 203 2.16 10.95 29.96
CA PHE A 203 2.69 12.25 29.62
C PHE A 203 3.42 12.88 30.82
N LEU A 204 4.56 13.49 30.56
CA LEU A 204 5.26 14.30 31.54
C LEU A 204 4.56 15.65 31.70
N LYS A 205 4.34 16.06 32.94
CA LYS A 205 3.82 17.39 33.27
C LYS A 205 4.99 18.36 33.35
N ASP A 206 5.33 18.98 32.24
CA ASP A 206 6.30 20.07 32.25
C ASP A 206 5.56 21.39 32.41
N ARG A 207 5.99 22.20 33.39
CA ARG A 207 5.32 23.46 33.74
C ARG A 207 5.65 24.61 32.77
N GLU A 208 6.72 24.48 32.00
CA GLU A 208 7.26 25.60 31.20
C GLU A 208 7.09 25.42 29.68
N ASN A 209 6.71 24.24 29.19
CA ASN A 209 6.54 24.00 27.78
C ASN A 209 5.24 23.22 27.47
N PRO A 210 4.34 23.74 26.60
CA PRO A 210 3.15 23.03 26.20
C PRO A 210 3.43 21.86 25.26
N SER A 211 4.69 21.57 24.95
CA SER A 211 5.10 20.40 24.19
C SER A 211 4.93 19.15 25.07
N PHE A 212 3.91 18.39 24.74
CA PHE A 212 3.61 17.17 25.44
C PHE A 212 4.69 16.12 25.21
N TRP A 213 5.50 15.90 26.20
CA TRP A 213 6.49 14.85 26.25
C TRP A 213 5.89 13.57 26.79
N VAL A 214 6.17 12.47 26.13
CA VAL A 214 5.76 11.12 26.55
C VAL A 214 6.93 10.46 27.26
N ASP A 215 6.69 9.93 28.46
CA ASP A 215 7.63 9.04 29.15
C ASP A 215 7.58 7.66 28.47
N CYS A 216 8.56 7.40 27.61
CA CYS A 216 8.63 6.17 26.84
C CYS A 216 8.84 4.93 27.71
N LYS A 217 9.64 5.04 28.80
CA LYS A 217 9.90 3.91 29.70
C LYS A 217 8.65 3.50 30.47
N ALA A 218 7.98 4.45 31.10
CA ALA A 218 6.77 4.19 31.87
C ALA A 218 5.63 3.71 30.95
N THR A 219 5.47 4.34 29.77
CA THR A 219 4.47 3.95 28.76
C THR A 219 4.71 2.52 28.26
N TYR A 220 5.95 2.15 27.92
CA TYR A 220 6.27 0.82 27.43
C TYR A 220 6.02 -0.26 28.49
N MET A 221 6.36 0.00 29.74
CA MET A 221 6.09 -0.92 30.85
C MET A 221 4.60 -1.10 31.12
N SER A 222 3.82 -0.02 31.00
CA SER A 222 2.35 -0.09 31.10
C SER A 222 1.75 -0.88 29.94
N TYR A 223 2.24 -0.65 28.72
CA TYR A 223 1.81 -1.37 27.51
C TYR A 223 2.05 -2.89 27.61
N LEU A 224 3.22 -3.30 28.11
CA LEU A 224 3.51 -4.72 28.32
C LEU A 224 2.58 -5.38 29.34
N LYS A 225 2.22 -4.68 30.41
CA LYS A 225 1.29 -5.19 31.44
C LYS A 225 -0.15 -5.36 30.93
N SER A 226 -0.56 -4.56 29.97
CA SER A 226 -1.92 -4.61 29.40
C SER A 226 -2.08 -5.64 28.26
N ASN A 227 -0.97 -6.18 27.74
CA ASN A 227 -0.98 -7.16 26.63
C ASN A 227 -0.48 -8.56 27.05
N ASN A 228 -0.15 -8.75 28.33
CA ASN A 228 0.06 -10.06 28.98
C ASN A 228 -1.19 -10.42 29.78
#